data_a6cdd903e53a374a6413fbde9de57a00
#
_entry.id   a6cdd903e53a374a6413fbde9de57a00
#
_cell.length_a   1.000
_cell.length_b   1.000
_cell.length_c   1.000
_cell.angle_alpha   90.00
_cell.angle_beta   90.00
_cell.angle_gamma   90.00
#
_symmetry.space_group_name_H-M   'P 1'
#
loop_
_entity.id
_entity.type
_entity.pdbx_description
1 polymer ?
#
loop_
_entity_poly.entity_id
_entity_poly.type
_entity_poly.pdbx_seq_one_letter_code
_entity_poly.pdbx_strand_id
1 'polypeptide(L)'
;PKGVRCPMELSTYFRINAANTGQFERTLIVADDDSYVSYLEGCTAPMRDENQLHAAIVEIVVHDRAEVKYSTVQNWYPGDAEGKGGVYNFVTKRGHCKGVDSKLSWTQVETGSAITWKYPSCVLSGDNSVAEFYSVAVTNNYQQADTGTKMIHIGKNTRSTIVSKGISAGKSENSYRGLVRVSSNADNARNYSQCDSLLLGDKCGAHTFPYMDIHNETAVVEHEATTSKISEDQIFYCNQRGISTEDAVGLIVNGYAKEVINKLLMEFAVEAQKL
;
A
#
# COMPACT_ATOMS: atom_id res chain seq x y z
N PRO A 1 14.29 8.36 -19.69
CA PRO A 1 14.44 8.56 -21.14
C PRO A 1 14.00 7.32 -21.92
N LYS A 2 13.55 7.51 -23.16
CA LYS A 2 13.10 6.45 -24.05
C LYS A 2 14.12 5.32 -24.21
N GLY A 3 13.66 4.07 -24.10
CA GLY A 3 14.46 2.86 -24.28
C GLY A 3 15.47 2.57 -23.16
N VAL A 4 15.51 3.40 -22.12
CA VAL A 4 16.45 3.21 -21.00
C VAL A 4 15.82 2.35 -19.92
N ARG A 5 16.50 1.25 -19.58
CA ARG A 5 16.14 0.43 -18.43
C ARG A 5 17.12 0.69 -17.30
N CYS A 6 16.62 1.24 -16.18
CA CYS A 6 17.45 1.51 -15.01
C CYS A 6 17.97 0.18 -14.45
N PRO A 7 19.30 -0.03 -14.35
CA PRO A 7 19.84 -1.33 -13.95
C PRO A 7 19.75 -1.62 -12.46
N MET A 8 19.48 -0.60 -11.65
CA MET A 8 19.36 -0.70 -10.20
C MET A 8 18.15 0.08 -9.72
N GLU A 9 17.66 -0.22 -8.53
CA GLU A 9 16.60 0.57 -7.90
C GLU A 9 17.12 1.95 -7.48
N LEU A 10 16.34 2.96 -7.79
CA LEU A 10 16.55 4.31 -7.26
C LEU A 10 15.90 4.38 -5.89
N SER A 11 16.56 4.98 -4.91
CA SER A 11 15.99 5.15 -3.58
C SER A 11 16.09 6.58 -3.09
N THR A 12 15.06 7.01 -2.38
CA THR A 12 15.03 8.28 -1.66
C THR A 12 14.61 8.03 -0.23
N TYR A 13 15.25 8.70 0.69
CA TYR A 13 14.93 8.59 2.10
C TYR A 13 14.57 9.95 2.68
N PHE A 14 13.36 10.08 3.20
CA PHE A 14 12.84 11.30 3.80
C PHE A 14 12.80 11.18 5.32
N ARG A 15 13.23 12.21 6.01
CA ARG A 15 13.23 12.25 7.47
C ARG A 15 12.82 13.61 8.01
N ILE A 16 11.84 13.62 8.90
CA ILE A 16 11.48 14.84 9.64
C ILE A 16 12.48 15.00 10.79
N ASN A 17 13.30 16.07 10.77
CA ASN A 17 14.35 16.29 11.76
C ASN A 17 14.06 17.40 12.77
N ALA A 18 13.13 18.31 12.48
CA ALA A 18 12.84 19.47 13.33
C ALA A 18 11.53 19.33 14.11
N ALA A 19 11.47 19.92 15.30
CA ALA A 19 10.23 20.02 16.08
C ALA A 19 9.27 21.06 15.48
N ASN A 20 7.98 20.93 15.75
CA ASN A 20 6.93 21.86 15.29
C ASN A 20 6.96 22.14 13.78
N THR A 21 7.31 21.13 12.99
CA THR A 21 7.42 21.24 11.54
C THR A 21 6.58 20.17 10.83
N GLY A 22 6.14 20.52 9.62
CA GLY A 22 5.60 19.56 8.66
C GLY A 22 6.58 19.29 7.53
N GLN A 23 6.47 18.15 6.90
CA GLN A 23 7.18 17.81 5.67
C GLN A 23 6.19 17.76 4.53
N PHE A 24 6.50 18.52 3.47
CA PHE A 24 5.69 18.58 2.25
C PHE A 24 6.53 18.12 1.08
N GLU A 25 6.06 17.12 0.36
CA GLU A 25 6.79 16.48 -0.72
C GLU A 25 5.96 16.45 -2.00
N ARG A 26 6.63 16.59 -3.13
CA ARG A 26 6.04 16.32 -4.42
C ARG A 26 7.05 15.59 -5.31
N THR A 27 6.70 14.39 -5.71
CA THR A 27 7.50 13.56 -6.61
C THR A 27 6.79 13.42 -7.95
N LEU A 28 7.50 13.68 -9.05
CA LEU A 28 7.03 13.43 -10.40
C LEU A 28 7.98 12.46 -11.10
N ILE A 29 7.43 11.35 -11.60
CA ILE A 29 8.16 10.38 -12.43
C ILE A 29 7.49 10.32 -13.80
N VAL A 30 8.28 10.54 -14.86
CA VAL A 30 7.85 10.35 -16.24
C VAL A 30 8.71 9.26 -16.85
N ALA A 31 8.09 8.14 -17.20
CA ALA A 31 8.74 7.04 -17.90
C ALA A 31 8.37 7.11 -19.37
N ASP A 32 9.36 7.50 -20.21
CA ASP A 32 9.20 7.55 -21.65
C ASP A 32 9.08 6.16 -22.27
N ASP A 33 8.74 6.05 -23.54
CA ASP A 33 8.52 4.78 -24.24
C ASP A 33 9.68 3.79 -24.03
N ASP A 34 9.33 2.51 -23.85
CA ASP A 34 10.26 1.39 -23.72
C ASP A 34 11.19 1.49 -22.49
N SER A 35 10.91 2.36 -21.53
CA SER A 35 11.75 2.57 -20.34
C SER A 35 11.32 1.71 -19.16
N TYR A 36 12.25 1.50 -18.23
CA TYR A 36 11.98 0.82 -16.95
C TYR A 36 12.65 1.55 -15.81
N VAL A 37 11.89 1.73 -14.71
CA VAL A 37 12.44 2.23 -13.45
C VAL A 37 11.80 1.52 -12.27
N SER A 38 12.63 1.15 -11.30
CA SER A 38 12.22 0.76 -9.95
C SER A 38 12.65 1.86 -8.98
N TYR A 39 11.71 2.35 -8.18
CA TYR A 39 11.94 3.44 -7.24
C TYR A 39 11.40 3.06 -5.86
N LEU A 40 12.22 3.28 -4.84
CA LEU A 40 11.85 3.08 -3.45
C LEU A 40 11.88 4.40 -2.68
N GLU A 41 10.83 4.65 -1.93
CA GLU A 41 10.73 5.75 -0.98
C GLU A 41 10.69 5.21 0.44
N GLY A 42 11.65 5.61 1.26
CA GLY A 42 11.69 5.34 2.68
C GLY A 42 11.39 6.62 3.48
N CYS A 43 10.50 6.54 4.47
CA CYS A 43 10.16 7.69 5.30
C CYS A 43 10.16 7.32 6.77
N THR A 44 10.76 8.19 7.61
CA THR A 44 10.74 8.04 9.07
C THR A 44 10.63 9.38 9.79
N ALA A 45 10.15 9.35 11.02
CA ALA A 45 10.21 10.48 11.95
C ALA A 45 10.70 10.02 13.31
N PRO A 46 11.46 10.87 14.04
CA PRO A 46 11.84 10.60 15.42
C PRO A 46 10.63 10.68 16.36
N MET A 47 10.73 10.02 17.51
CA MET A 47 9.75 10.11 18.60
C MET A 47 9.72 11.54 19.16
N ARG A 48 8.52 12.13 19.24
CA ARG A 48 8.28 13.46 19.82
C ARG A 48 6.90 13.53 20.45
N ASP A 49 6.76 14.25 21.54
CA ASP A 49 5.48 14.41 22.29
C ASP A 49 4.50 15.36 21.60
N GLU A 50 4.69 15.66 20.35
CA GLU A 50 3.86 16.53 19.51
C GLU A 50 3.42 15.86 18.24
N ASN A 51 2.32 16.33 17.66
CA ASN A 51 1.89 15.88 16.33
C ASN A 51 2.78 16.52 15.27
N GLN A 52 3.17 15.71 14.29
CA GLN A 52 3.90 16.15 13.11
C GLN A 52 3.11 15.81 11.85
N LEU A 53 3.16 16.68 10.86
CA LEU A 53 2.48 16.47 9.58
C LEU A 53 3.48 16.02 8.52
N HIS A 54 3.18 14.90 7.88
CA HIS A 54 3.75 14.52 6.60
C HIS A 54 2.66 14.58 5.53
N ALA A 55 2.86 15.39 4.50
CA ALA A 55 1.95 15.49 3.37
C ALA A 55 2.71 15.33 2.06
N ALA A 56 2.36 14.32 1.27
CA ALA A 56 3.06 13.99 0.04
C ALA A 56 2.12 13.85 -1.16
N ILE A 57 2.60 14.28 -2.33
CA ILE A 57 1.96 14.04 -3.61
C ILE A 57 2.96 13.32 -4.51
N VAL A 58 2.58 12.17 -5.03
CA VAL A 58 3.35 11.43 -6.03
C VAL A 58 2.55 11.35 -7.33
N GLU A 59 3.18 11.73 -8.43
CA GLU A 59 2.58 11.66 -9.76
C GLU A 59 3.48 10.84 -10.68
N ILE A 60 2.91 9.86 -11.39
CA ILE A 60 3.65 8.96 -12.28
C ILE A 60 2.92 8.89 -13.62
N VAL A 61 3.66 9.18 -14.72
CA VAL A 61 3.17 9.02 -16.09
C VAL A 61 3.99 7.96 -16.79
N VAL A 62 3.31 6.97 -17.35
CA VAL A 62 3.94 5.81 -18.00
C VAL A 62 3.52 5.79 -19.46
N HIS A 63 4.49 5.95 -20.35
CA HIS A 63 4.30 5.95 -21.80
C HIS A 63 4.34 4.54 -22.41
N ASP A 64 4.39 4.41 -23.73
CA ASP A 64 4.25 3.14 -24.44
C ASP A 64 5.30 2.11 -24.02
N ARG A 65 4.86 0.90 -23.62
CA ARG A 65 5.71 -0.23 -23.22
C ARG A 65 6.68 0.08 -22.08
N ALA A 66 6.46 1.20 -21.38
CA ALA A 66 7.25 1.54 -20.20
C ALA A 66 6.70 0.85 -18.96
N GLU A 67 7.57 0.59 -18.00
CA GLU A 67 7.22 -0.02 -16.71
C GLU A 67 7.81 0.80 -15.56
N VAL A 68 6.98 1.09 -14.57
CA VAL A 68 7.40 1.73 -13.32
C VAL A 68 7.00 0.85 -12.14
N LYS A 69 7.95 0.56 -11.26
CA LYS A 69 7.70 0.02 -9.92
C LYS A 69 7.96 1.11 -8.91
N TYR A 70 6.97 1.40 -8.08
CA TYR A 70 7.11 2.39 -7.02
C TYR A 70 6.77 1.74 -5.68
N SER A 71 7.77 1.65 -4.84
CA SER A 71 7.65 1.04 -3.52
C SER A 71 7.79 2.08 -2.42
N THR A 72 7.03 1.93 -1.33
CA THR A 72 7.21 2.72 -0.10
C THR A 72 7.30 1.82 1.10
N VAL A 73 8.27 2.13 1.97
CA VAL A 73 8.36 1.56 3.32
C VAL A 73 8.34 2.73 4.29
N GLN A 74 7.26 2.84 5.04
CA GLN A 74 7.05 3.95 5.97
C GLN A 74 6.96 3.43 7.40
N ASN A 75 7.83 3.98 8.26
CA ASN A 75 7.88 3.71 9.69
C ASN A 75 7.90 5.03 10.44
N TRP A 76 6.73 5.46 10.87
CA TRP A 76 6.54 6.72 11.56
C TRP A 76 6.43 6.53 13.08
N TYR A 77 6.48 7.61 13.84
CA TYR A 77 6.18 7.58 15.27
C TYR A 77 4.66 7.61 15.51
N PRO A 78 4.12 6.64 16.26
CA PRO A 78 2.67 6.46 16.42
C PRO A 78 2.02 7.36 17.49
N GLY A 79 2.80 8.04 18.28
CA GLY A 79 2.38 8.65 19.55
C GLY A 79 2.77 7.78 20.76
N ASP A 80 2.44 8.25 21.94
CA ASP A 80 2.71 7.56 23.20
C ASP A 80 1.68 6.44 23.50
N ALA A 81 1.81 5.80 24.66
CA ALA A 81 0.91 4.70 25.08
C ALA A 81 -0.54 5.15 25.28
N GLU A 82 -0.78 6.43 25.50
CA GLU A 82 -2.09 7.06 25.64
C GLU A 82 -2.65 7.55 24.29
N GLY A 83 -1.88 7.42 23.20
CA GLY A 83 -2.25 7.87 21.85
C GLY A 83 -2.05 9.37 21.63
N LYS A 84 -1.20 10.03 22.42
CA LYS A 84 -0.88 11.44 22.29
C LYS A 84 0.36 11.64 21.42
N GLY A 85 0.35 12.69 20.60
CA GLY A 85 1.44 12.95 19.65
C GLY A 85 1.35 12.07 18.41
N GLY A 86 2.51 11.87 17.75
CA GLY A 86 2.63 11.02 16.57
C GLY A 86 2.45 11.73 15.24
N VAL A 87 2.72 11.02 14.16
CA VAL A 87 2.72 11.57 12.80
C VAL A 87 1.35 11.43 12.14
N TYR A 88 0.88 12.51 11.53
CA TYR A 88 -0.22 12.52 10.59
C TYR A 88 0.34 12.39 9.17
N ASN A 89 0.06 11.27 8.54
CA ASN A 89 0.62 10.87 7.25
C ASN A 89 -0.44 10.93 6.15
N PHE A 90 -0.47 12.03 5.40
CA PHE A 90 -1.45 12.29 4.34
C PHE A 90 -0.77 12.22 2.98
N VAL A 91 -1.07 11.18 2.21
CA VAL A 91 -0.40 10.91 0.95
C VAL A 91 -1.40 10.68 -0.18
N THR A 92 -1.22 11.40 -1.27
CA THR A 92 -1.92 11.17 -2.52
C THR A 92 -0.94 10.68 -3.58
N LYS A 93 -1.21 9.51 -4.18
CA LYS A 93 -0.42 8.96 -5.28
C LYS A 93 -1.31 8.82 -6.53
N ARG A 94 -0.83 9.34 -7.65
CA ARG A 94 -1.57 9.33 -8.91
C ARG A 94 -0.72 8.71 -10.02
N GLY A 95 -1.13 7.57 -10.51
CA GLY A 95 -0.54 6.91 -11.66
C GLY A 95 -1.38 7.12 -12.92
N HIS A 96 -0.72 7.27 -14.05
CA HIS A 96 -1.35 7.30 -15.34
C HIS A 96 -0.59 6.42 -16.33
N CYS A 97 -1.12 5.22 -16.57
CA CYS A 97 -0.69 4.34 -17.65
C CYS A 97 -1.27 4.89 -18.96
N LYS A 98 -0.58 5.89 -19.54
CA LYS A 98 -1.01 6.62 -20.72
C LYS A 98 -0.72 5.86 -22.01
N GLY A 99 0.38 5.13 -22.03
CA GLY A 99 0.86 4.41 -23.20
C GLY A 99 0.26 3.03 -23.36
N VAL A 100 0.30 2.51 -24.59
CA VAL A 100 -0.05 1.12 -24.91
C VAL A 100 0.94 0.18 -24.25
N ASP A 101 0.47 -0.97 -23.71
CA ASP A 101 1.29 -1.98 -23.02
C ASP A 101 2.10 -1.41 -21.84
N SER A 102 1.69 -0.28 -21.28
CA SER A 102 2.36 0.34 -20.14
C SER A 102 2.01 -0.37 -18.82
N LYS A 103 2.94 -0.31 -17.85
CA LYS A 103 2.73 -0.96 -16.56
C LYS A 103 3.15 -0.10 -15.38
N LEU A 104 2.29 -0.03 -14.35
CA LEU A 104 2.58 0.62 -13.08
C LEU A 104 2.29 -0.34 -11.92
N SER A 105 3.28 -0.55 -11.06
CA SER A 105 3.12 -1.33 -9.83
C SER A 105 3.37 -0.44 -8.60
N TRP A 106 2.38 -0.37 -7.71
CA TRP A 106 2.49 0.24 -6.39
C TRP A 106 2.70 -0.85 -5.34
N THR A 107 3.75 -0.74 -4.54
CA THR A 107 3.95 -1.59 -3.36
C THR A 107 4.12 -0.71 -2.14
N GLN A 108 3.39 -0.97 -1.05
CA GLN A 108 3.52 -0.15 0.14
C GLN A 108 3.42 -0.96 1.43
N VAL A 109 4.30 -0.61 2.37
CA VAL A 109 4.30 -1.06 3.75
C VAL A 109 4.14 0.18 4.63
N GLU A 110 3.03 0.22 5.36
CA GLU A 110 2.64 1.36 6.19
C GLU A 110 2.57 0.94 7.65
N THR A 111 3.37 1.59 8.46
CA THR A 111 3.32 1.39 9.91
C THR A 111 3.70 2.67 10.65
N GLY A 112 3.30 2.76 11.89
CA GLY A 112 3.76 3.74 12.86
C GLY A 112 3.02 5.07 12.90
N SER A 113 2.30 5.53 11.88
CA SER A 113 1.60 6.82 11.98
C SER A 113 0.47 6.81 13.00
N ALA A 114 0.25 7.91 13.71
CA ALA A 114 -0.94 8.09 14.53
C ALA A 114 -2.21 8.08 13.66
N ILE A 115 -2.17 8.80 12.54
CA ILE A 115 -3.20 8.81 11.52
C ILE A 115 -2.55 8.64 10.15
N THR A 116 -2.99 7.65 9.39
CA THR A 116 -2.62 7.48 7.98
C THR A 116 -3.84 7.71 7.09
N TRP A 117 -3.67 8.56 6.08
CA TRP A 117 -4.65 8.78 5.04
C TRP A 117 -3.97 8.70 3.66
N LYS A 118 -4.08 7.54 2.99
CA LYS A 118 -3.26 7.25 1.82
C LYS A 118 -4.02 6.52 0.72
N TYR A 119 -4.15 7.17 -0.43
CA TYR A 119 -4.93 6.67 -1.56
C TYR A 119 -4.14 6.70 -2.88
N PRO A 120 -3.36 5.67 -3.18
CA PRO A 120 -2.82 5.46 -4.52
C PRO A 120 -3.94 5.28 -5.55
N SER A 121 -3.68 5.72 -6.76
CA SER A 121 -4.59 5.56 -7.89
C SER A 121 -3.83 5.23 -9.17
N CYS A 122 -4.52 4.59 -10.13
CA CYS A 122 -4.01 4.44 -11.48
C CYS A 122 -5.14 4.60 -12.50
N VAL A 123 -4.90 5.47 -13.48
CA VAL A 123 -5.73 5.58 -14.68
C VAL A 123 -5.07 4.76 -15.79
N LEU A 124 -5.80 3.79 -16.32
CA LEU A 124 -5.38 2.87 -17.38
C LEU A 124 -5.99 3.35 -18.70
N SER A 125 -5.31 4.30 -19.38
CA SER A 125 -5.79 4.91 -20.63
C SER A 125 -5.25 4.23 -21.88
N GLY A 126 -4.02 3.71 -21.81
CA GLY A 126 -3.41 2.97 -22.92
C GLY A 126 -4.02 1.56 -23.03
N ASP A 127 -4.22 1.08 -24.23
CA ASP A 127 -4.67 -0.29 -24.46
C ASP A 127 -3.66 -1.30 -23.92
N ASN A 128 -4.13 -2.42 -23.40
CA ASN A 128 -3.35 -3.48 -22.75
C ASN A 128 -2.57 -3.02 -21.51
N SER A 129 -2.80 -1.83 -21.00
CA SER A 129 -2.07 -1.34 -19.84
C SER A 129 -2.42 -2.12 -18.56
N VAL A 130 -1.44 -2.17 -17.64
CA VAL A 130 -1.53 -2.97 -16.41
C VAL A 130 -1.23 -2.11 -15.19
N ALA A 131 -2.06 -2.21 -14.15
CA ALA A 131 -1.78 -1.60 -12.86
C ALA A 131 -1.84 -2.64 -11.73
N GLU A 132 -0.88 -2.59 -10.83
CA GLU A 132 -0.83 -3.47 -9.66
C GLU A 132 -0.74 -2.63 -8.38
N PHE A 133 -1.44 -3.06 -7.35
CA PHE A 133 -1.39 -2.46 -6.03
C PHE A 133 -1.25 -3.55 -4.98
N TYR A 134 -0.15 -3.51 -4.23
CA TYR A 134 0.15 -4.39 -3.12
C TYR A 134 0.38 -3.56 -1.88
N SER A 135 -0.39 -3.79 -0.82
CA SER A 135 -0.33 -3.00 0.40
C SER A 135 -0.41 -3.86 1.65
N VAL A 136 0.38 -3.53 2.64
CA VAL A 136 0.16 -3.95 4.02
C VAL A 136 0.17 -2.73 4.93
N ALA A 137 -0.87 -2.61 5.76
CA ALA A 137 -0.99 -1.56 6.77
C ALA A 137 -1.07 -2.22 8.16
N VAL A 138 -0.10 -1.90 9.01
CA VAL A 138 -0.03 -2.42 10.37
C VAL A 138 -0.32 -1.29 11.36
N THR A 139 -1.34 -1.49 12.18
CA THR A 139 -1.77 -0.51 13.18
C THR A 139 -1.85 -1.14 14.57
N ASN A 140 -1.49 -0.39 15.59
CA ASN A 140 -1.51 -0.80 16.99
C ASN A 140 -1.95 0.37 17.88
N ASN A 141 -2.23 0.09 19.17
CA ASN A 141 -2.66 1.07 20.16
C ASN A 141 -3.85 1.89 19.69
N TYR A 142 -3.70 3.20 19.48
CA TYR A 142 -4.74 4.12 19.04
C TYR A 142 -4.58 4.59 17.60
N GLN A 143 -3.71 3.94 16.83
CA GLN A 143 -3.46 4.30 15.45
C GLN A 143 -4.71 4.13 14.59
N GLN A 144 -4.86 5.02 13.62
CA GLN A 144 -5.93 4.96 12.64
C GLN A 144 -5.34 4.99 11.23
N ALA A 145 -5.63 3.98 10.43
CA ALA A 145 -5.25 3.94 9.03
C ALA A 145 -6.49 3.89 8.15
N ASP A 146 -6.68 4.90 7.32
CA ASP A 146 -7.67 4.89 6.24
C ASP A 146 -6.89 4.89 4.91
N THR A 147 -6.79 3.71 4.33
CA THR A 147 -6.02 3.46 3.11
C THR A 147 -6.95 2.97 2.00
N GLY A 148 -6.43 2.93 0.80
CA GLY A 148 -7.22 2.39 -0.31
C GLY A 148 -6.56 2.64 -1.64
N THR A 149 -7.27 2.25 -2.71
CA THR A 149 -6.77 2.48 -4.06
C THR A 149 -7.91 2.72 -5.05
N LYS A 150 -7.56 3.35 -6.16
CA LYS A 150 -8.50 3.59 -7.26
C LYS A 150 -7.90 3.06 -8.56
N MET A 151 -8.59 2.13 -9.22
CA MET A 151 -8.23 1.63 -10.54
C MET A 151 -9.30 2.07 -11.54
N ILE A 152 -8.91 2.87 -12.53
CA ILE A 152 -9.82 3.48 -13.51
C ILE A 152 -9.43 2.98 -14.90
N HIS A 153 -10.24 2.10 -15.46
CA HIS A 153 -10.05 1.49 -16.77
C HIS A 153 -10.73 2.33 -17.85
N ILE A 154 -9.96 2.80 -18.84
CA ILE A 154 -10.42 3.60 -19.98
C ILE A 154 -10.04 2.91 -21.29
N GLY A 155 -8.81 2.43 -21.42
CA GLY A 155 -8.31 1.69 -22.58
C GLY A 155 -8.85 0.25 -22.64
N LYS A 156 -8.69 -0.40 -23.78
CA LYS A 156 -9.11 -1.78 -24.02
C LYS A 156 -8.12 -2.80 -23.48
N ASN A 157 -8.62 -3.98 -23.10
CA ASN A 157 -7.83 -5.11 -22.57
C ASN A 157 -6.98 -4.75 -21.35
N THR A 158 -7.37 -3.72 -20.60
CA THR A 158 -6.64 -3.25 -19.43
C THR A 158 -6.80 -4.21 -18.25
N ARG A 159 -5.78 -4.29 -17.40
CA ARG A 159 -5.80 -5.20 -16.24
C ARG A 159 -5.38 -4.47 -14.98
N SER A 160 -6.05 -4.77 -13.87
CA SER A 160 -5.61 -4.32 -12.56
C SER A 160 -5.69 -5.42 -11.50
N THR A 161 -4.74 -5.39 -10.58
CA THR A 161 -4.68 -6.29 -9.42
C THR A 161 -4.55 -5.47 -8.16
N ILE A 162 -5.38 -5.76 -7.17
CA ILE A 162 -5.35 -5.13 -5.86
C ILE A 162 -5.20 -6.22 -4.80
N VAL A 163 -4.14 -6.15 -4.00
CA VAL A 163 -3.96 -6.99 -2.81
C VAL A 163 -3.68 -6.06 -1.62
N SER A 164 -4.63 -5.98 -0.70
CA SER A 164 -4.53 -5.14 0.48
C SER A 164 -4.65 -5.98 1.75
N LYS A 165 -3.64 -5.92 2.60
CA LYS A 165 -3.59 -6.61 3.89
C LYS A 165 -3.64 -5.58 5.02
N GLY A 166 -4.65 -5.66 5.87
CA GLY A 166 -4.78 -4.84 7.09
C GLY A 166 -4.47 -5.65 8.33
N ILE A 167 -3.67 -5.14 9.24
CA ILE A 167 -3.39 -5.77 10.54
C ILE A 167 -3.69 -4.74 11.62
N SER A 168 -4.61 -5.07 12.53
CA SER A 168 -5.03 -4.19 13.61
C SER A 168 -4.82 -4.84 14.95
N ALA A 169 -4.21 -4.12 15.89
CA ALA A 169 -3.96 -4.56 17.25
C ALA A 169 -4.35 -3.47 18.27
N GLY A 170 -4.50 -3.85 19.53
CA GLY A 170 -4.79 -2.91 20.62
C GLY A 170 -6.18 -2.29 20.50
N LYS A 171 -6.25 -0.98 20.24
CA LYS A 171 -7.46 -0.19 20.02
C LYS A 171 -7.44 0.51 18.67
N SER A 172 -6.64 0.01 17.75
CA SER A 172 -6.43 0.63 16.45
C SER A 172 -7.57 0.31 15.47
N GLU A 173 -7.72 1.18 14.48
CA GLU A 173 -8.72 1.05 13.43
C GLU A 173 -8.04 1.10 12.06
N ASN A 174 -8.35 0.11 11.22
CA ASN A 174 -7.82 0.02 9.87
C ASN A 174 -8.97 -0.03 8.88
N SER A 175 -9.00 0.93 7.96
CA SER A 175 -10.02 1.01 6.92
C SER A 175 -9.38 0.90 5.53
N TYR A 176 -10.00 0.11 4.66
CA TYR A 176 -9.66 0.04 3.25
C TYR A 176 -10.81 0.57 2.40
N ARG A 177 -10.52 1.52 1.48
CA ARG A 177 -11.50 2.04 0.51
C ARG A 177 -11.01 1.76 -0.91
N GLY A 178 -11.74 0.93 -1.63
CA GLY A 178 -11.39 0.56 -3.01
C GLY A 178 -12.38 1.15 -4.02
N LEU A 179 -11.86 1.74 -5.10
CA LEU A 179 -12.67 2.10 -6.28
C LEU A 179 -12.13 1.35 -7.48
N VAL A 180 -13.00 0.60 -8.14
CA VAL A 180 -12.75 0.06 -9.49
C VAL A 180 -13.78 0.65 -10.42
N ARG A 181 -13.33 1.44 -11.40
CA ARG A 181 -14.19 2.01 -12.43
C ARG A 181 -13.80 1.47 -13.79
N VAL A 182 -14.79 1.01 -14.55
CA VAL A 182 -14.62 0.59 -15.94
C VAL A 182 -15.50 1.47 -16.82
N SER A 183 -14.86 2.25 -17.71
CA SER A 183 -15.55 3.12 -18.66
C SER A 183 -16.24 2.31 -19.75
N SER A 184 -17.24 2.88 -20.39
CA SER A 184 -18.01 2.22 -21.47
C SER A 184 -17.18 1.75 -22.66
N ASN A 185 -16.04 2.38 -22.92
CA ASN A 185 -15.12 2.06 -24.01
C ASN A 185 -14.01 1.07 -23.62
N ALA A 186 -13.92 0.68 -22.35
CA ALA A 186 -12.87 -0.20 -21.84
C ALA A 186 -13.21 -1.68 -22.04
N ASP A 187 -13.25 -2.10 -23.32
CA ASP A 187 -13.56 -3.49 -23.67
C ASP A 187 -12.56 -4.47 -23.05
N ASN A 188 -13.06 -5.61 -22.56
CA ASN A 188 -12.29 -6.70 -21.96
C ASN A 188 -11.42 -6.26 -20.75
N ALA A 189 -11.81 -5.22 -20.04
CA ALA A 189 -11.13 -4.83 -18.81
C ALA A 189 -11.25 -5.91 -17.73
N ARG A 190 -10.19 -6.16 -16.99
CA ARG A 190 -10.17 -7.15 -15.90
C ARG A 190 -9.63 -6.54 -14.63
N ASN A 191 -10.32 -6.77 -13.53
CA ASN A 191 -9.83 -6.44 -12.18
C ASN A 191 -9.95 -7.65 -11.27
N TYR A 192 -8.92 -7.85 -10.45
CA TYR A 192 -8.95 -8.72 -9.28
C TYR A 192 -8.62 -7.89 -8.05
N SER A 193 -9.47 -7.95 -7.03
CA SER A 193 -9.29 -7.24 -5.76
C SER A 193 -9.42 -8.20 -4.59
N GLN A 194 -8.38 -8.25 -3.75
CA GLN A 194 -8.36 -9.02 -2.50
C GLN A 194 -8.04 -8.07 -1.34
N CYS A 195 -8.95 -8.04 -0.35
CA CYS A 195 -8.84 -7.17 0.82
C CYS A 195 -8.97 -8.00 2.09
N ASP A 196 -7.86 -8.33 2.73
CA ASP A 196 -7.84 -9.17 3.91
C ASP A 196 -7.49 -8.36 5.14
N SER A 197 -8.13 -8.68 6.27
CA SER A 197 -7.88 -8.06 7.56
C SER A 197 -7.61 -9.09 8.63
N LEU A 198 -6.57 -8.85 9.46
CA LEU A 198 -6.21 -9.67 10.61
C LEU A 198 -6.35 -8.84 11.90
N LEU A 199 -7.14 -9.34 12.83
CA LEU A 199 -7.38 -8.70 14.12
C LEU A 199 -6.61 -9.41 15.24
N LEU A 200 -5.89 -8.61 16.04
CA LEU A 200 -5.07 -9.01 17.17
C LEU A 200 -5.66 -8.41 18.46
N GLY A 201 -6.70 -9.04 18.98
CA GLY A 201 -7.40 -8.59 20.17
C GLY A 201 -8.88 -8.26 19.94
N ASP A 202 -9.54 -7.73 21.00
CA ASP A 202 -11.00 -7.53 21.02
C ASP A 202 -11.43 -6.08 20.83
N LYS A 203 -10.49 -5.14 20.84
CA LYS A 203 -10.78 -3.70 20.83
C LYS A 203 -10.29 -2.99 19.57
N CYS A 204 -9.68 -3.71 18.64
CA CYS A 204 -9.28 -3.20 17.36
C CYS A 204 -10.34 -3.48 16.29
N GLY A 205 -10.35 -2.66 15.23
CA GLY A 205 -11.32 -2.76 14.15
C GLY A 205 -10.69 -2.86 12.77
N ALA A 206 -11.46 -3.42 11.84
CA ALA A 206 -11.13 -3.41 10.41
C ALA A 206 -12.41 -3.17 9.60
N HIS A 207 -12.30 -2.28 8.61
CA HIS A 207 -13.42 -1.85 7.78
C HIS A 207 -13.03 -1.90 6.30
N THR A 208 -13.91 -2.45 5.46
CA THR A 208 -13.69 -2.53 4.02
C THR A 208 -14.85 -1.88 3.27
N PHE A 209 -14.54 -0.91 2.41
CA PHE A 209 -15.51 -0.15 1.63
C PHE A 209 -15.23 -0.29 0.13
N PRO A 210 -15.62 -1.40 -0.51
CA PRO A 210 -15.47 -1.55 -1.94
C PRO A 210 -16.52 -0.73 -2.70
N TYR A 211 -16.10 -0.06 -3.75
CA TYR A 211 -16.99 0.61 -4.69
C TYR A 211 -16.64 0.23 -6.13
N MET A 212 -17.62 -0.32 -6.86
CA MET A 212 -17.45 -0.78 -8.23
C MET A 212 -18.42 -0.05 -9.15
N ASP A 213 -17.86 0.67 -10.13
CA ASP A 213 -18.58 1.49 -11.09
C ASP A 213 -18.29 0.99 -12.51
N ILE A 214 -19.10 0.01 -12.98
CA ILE A 214 -18.83 -0.76 -14.17
C ILE A 214 -19.81 -0.37 -15.28
N HIS A 215 -19.30 0.18 -16.38
CA HIS A 215 -20.08 0.65 -17.52
C HIS A 215 -19.82 -0.13 -18.83
N ASN A 216 -19.18 -1.32 -18.77
CA ASN A 216 -18.89 -2.14 -19.94
C ASN A 216 -19.23 -3.60 -19.65
N GLU A 217 -20.04 -4.23 -20.50
CA GLU A 217 -20.53 -5.60 -20.32
C GLU A 217 -19.47 -6.68 -20.54
N THR A 218 -18.36 -6.36 -21.20
CA THR A 218 -17.23 -7.29 -21.42
C THR A 218 -16.25 -7.33 -20.27
N ALA A 219 -16.45 -6.46 -19.27
CA ALA A 219 -15.56 -6.37 -18.12
C ALA A 219 -15.74 -7.57 -17.18
N VAL A 220 -14.64 -8.03 -16.59
CA VAL A 220 -14.63 -9.02 -15.51
C VAL A 220 -14.01 -8.38 -14.28
N VAL A 221 -14.80 -8.25 -13.22
CA VAL A 221 -14.37 -7.63 -11.95
C VAL A 221 -14.66 -8.61 -10.82
N GLU A 222 -13.61 -8.98 -10.11
CA GLU A 222 -13.65 -9.92 -8.98
C GLU A 222 -13.23 -9.20 -7.69
N HIS A 223 -13.97 -9.44 -6.63
CA HIS A 223 -13.66 -8.88 -5.31
C HIS A 223 -13.82 -9.92 -4.22
N GLU A 224 -12.76 -10.10 -3.43
CA GLU A 224 -12.76 -10.92 -2.24
C GLU A 224 -12.40 -10.06 -1.02
N ALA A 225 -13.07 -10.27 0.09
CA ALA A 225 -12.76 -9.62 1.35
C ALA A 225 -12.87 -10.64 2.49
N THR A 226 -11.83 -10.71 3.30
CA THR A 226 -11.81 -11.57 4.49
C THR A 226 -11.44 -10.77 5.73
N THR A 227 -12.04 -11.13 6.86
CA THR A 227 -11.62 -10.63 8.17
C THR A 227 -11.46 -11.82 9.08
N SER A 228 -10.27 -11.98 9.64
CA SER A 228 -9.95 -13.05 10.56
C SER A 228 -9.38 -12.48 11.87
N LYS A 229 -9.61 -13.20 12.95
CA LYS A 229 -8.97 -12.95 14.24
C LYS A 229 -7.91 -14.02 14.47
N ILE A 230 -6.78 -13.64 15.08
CA ILE A 230 -5.76 -14.62 15.45
C ILE A 230 -6.38 -15.67 16.39
N SER A 231 -6.17 -16.94 16.07
CA SER A 231 -6.76 -18.03 16.83
C SER A 231 -5.92 -18.35 18.07
N GLU A 232 -6.59 -18.46 19.22
CA GLU A 232 -5.95 -18.94 20.45
C GLU A 232 -5.37 -20.36 20.28
N ASP A 233 -6.02 -21.20 19.48
CA ASP A 233 -5.54 -22.56 19.18
C ASP A 233 -4.21 -22.52 18.39
N GLN A 234 -4.03 -21.57 17.47
CA GLN A 234 -2.77 -21.42 16.75
C GLN A 234 -1.65 -20.99 17.69
N ILE A 235 -1.92 -20.05 18.59
CA ILE A 235 -0.96 -19.62 19.60
C ILE A 235 -0.63 -20.77 20.55
N PHE A 236 -1.65 -21.48 21.05
CA PHE A 236 -1.47 -22.64 21.90
C PHE A 236 -0.61 -23.71 21.22
N TYR A 237 -0.86 -24.01 19.93
CA TYR A 237 -0.08 -24.96 19.17
C TYR A 237 1.41 -24.57 19.08
N CYS A 238 1.71 -23.28 18.90
CA CYS A 238 3.08 -22.77 18.93
C CYS A 238 3.71 -22.88 20.31
N ASN A 239 2.96 -22.51 21.37
CA ASN A 239 3.42 -22.57 22.74
C ASN A 239 3.78 -24.01 23.18
N GLN A 240 3.01 -25.01 22.73
CA GLN A 240 3.31 -26.42 22.98
C GLN A 240 4.64 -26.89 22.37
N ARG A 241 5.20 -26.13 21.42
CA ARG A 241 6.49 -26.37 20.78
C ARG A 241 7.61 -25.48 21.31
N GLY A 242 7.38 -24.80 22.43
CA GLY A 242 8.35 -23.95 23.09
C GLY A 242 8.53 -22.56 22.43
N ILE A 243 7.64 -22.18 21.49
CA ILE A 243 7.63 -20.83 20.89
C ILE A 243 6.85 -19.93 21.84
N SER A 244 7.41 -18.77 22.20
CA SER A 244 6.71 -17.80 23.04
C SER A 244 5.45 -17.26 22.35
N THR A 245 4.49 -16.73 23.11
CA THR A 245 3.29 -16.11 22.52
C THR A 245 3.65 -14.95 21.61
N GLU A 246 4.63 -14.13 22.00
CA GLU A 246 5.11 -13.00 21.21
C GLU A 246 5.71 -13.45 19.87
N ASP A 247 6.58 -14.46 19.91
CA ASP A 247 7.18 -15.03 18.70
C ASP A 247 6.12 -15.67 17.79
N ALA A 248 5.13 -16.37 18.38
CA ALA A 248 4.03 -16.97 17.64
C ALA A 248 3.19 -15.91 16.88
N VAL A 249 2.86 -14.82 17.55
CA VAL A 249 2.17 -13.68 16.93
C VAL A 249 3.02 -13.09 15.80
N GLY A 250 4.31 -12.86 16.04
CA GLY A 250 5.24 -12.36 15.01
C GLY A 250 5.30 -13.27 13.78
N LEU A 251 5.37 -14.60 13.97
CA LEU A 251 5.36 -15.56 12.87
C LEU A 251 4.07 -15.51 12.04
N ILE A 252 2.91 -15.40 12.70
CA ILE A 252 1.60 -15.33 12.04
C ILE A 252 1.49 -14.03 11.24
N VAL A 253 1.84 -12.89 11.83
CA VAL A 253 1.81 -11.56 11.21
C VAL A 253 2.74 -11.50 9.99
N ASN A 254 3.98 -11.98 10.13
CA ASN A 254 4.93 -12.04 9.04
C ASN A 254 4.45 -12.97 7.90
N GLY A 255 3.87 -14.12 8.25
CA GLY A 255 3.28 -15.02 7.27
C GLY A 255 2.12 -14.38 6.50
N TYR A 256 1.28 -13.61 7.19
CA TYR A 256 0.15 -12.91 6.60
C TYR A 256 0.57 -11.78 5.65
N ALA A 257 1.61 -11.02 6.00
CA ALA A 257 2.14 -9.93 5.20
C ALA A 257 3.06 -10.38 4.04
N LYS A 258 3.50 -11.65 4.04
CA LYS A 258 4.55 -12.19 3.17
C LYS A 258 4.32 -11.93 1.68
N GLU A 259 3.09 -12.04 1.21
CA GLU A 259 2.75 -11.82 -0.20
C GLU A 259 3.12 -10.40 -0.67
N VAL A 260 2.84 -9.40 0.15
CA VAL A 260 3.15 -8.00 -0.15
C VAL A 260 4.65 -7.74 0.02
N ILE A 261 5.24 -8.22 1.11
CA ILE A 261 6.67 -8.04 1.42
C ILE A 261 7.55 -8.64 0.31
N ASN A 262 7.17 -9.79 -0.26
CA ASN A 262 7.90 -10.43 -1.36
C ASN A 262 7.88 -9.64 -2.68
N LYS A 263 7.07 -8.58 -2.80
CA LYS A 263 7.10 -7.66 -3.94
C LYS A 263 8.19 -6.61 -3.83
N LEU A 264 8.71 -6.38 -2.62
CA LEU A 264 9.87 -5.53 -2.38
C LEU A 264 11.16 -6.24 -2.79
N LEU A 265 12.22 -5.49 -3.08
CA LEU A 265 13.56 -6.07 -3.20
C LEU A 265 14.01 -6.62 -1.85
N MET A 266 14.87 -7.65 -1.90
CA MET A 266 15.27 -8.43 -0.71
C MET A 266 15.79 -7.56 0.44
N GLU A 267 16.59 -6.54 0.15
CA GLU A 267 17.16 -5.62 1.15
C GLU A 267 16.08 -4.90 1.93
N PHE A 268 15.02 -4.43 1.25
CA PHE A 268 13.90 -3.71 1.85
C PHE A 268 12.84 -4.65 2.43
N ALA A 269 12.71 -5.86 1.89
CA ALA A 269 11.87 -6.90 2.48
C ALA A 269 12.35 -7.27 3.88
N VAL A 270 13.66 -7.37 4.11
CA VAL A 270 14.26 -7.60 5.43
C VAL A 270 14.00 -6.44 6.39
N GLU A 271 14.08 -5.20 5.92
CA GLU A 271 13.73 -4.02 6.72
C GLU A 271 12.24 -4.03 7.10
N ALA A 272 11.36 -4.27 6.13
CA ALA A 272 9.92 -4.33 6.36
C ALA A 272 9.49 -5.45 7.32
N GLN A 273 10.23 -6.55 7.38
CA GLN A 273 9.98 -7.65 8.32
C GLN A 273 10.36 -7.32 9.78
N LYS A 274 11.18 -6.30 10.00
CA LYS A 274 11.59 -5.86 11.34
C LYS A 274 10.63 -4.83 11.95
N LEU A 275 9.72 -4.28 11.14
CA LEU A 275 8.72 -3.29 11.54
C LEU A 275 7.50 -3.97 12.17
#